data_c02ad49b62416204500e98be7ebc22de
#
_entry.id   c02ad49b62416204500e98be7ebc22de
#
_cell.length_a   1.000
_cell.length_b   1.000
_cell.length_c   1.000
_cell.angle_alpha   90.00
_cell.angle_beta   90.00
_cell.angle_gamma   90.00
#
_symmetry.space_group_name_H-M   'P 1'
#
loop_
_entity.id
_entity.type
_entity.pdbx_description
1 polymer ?
#
loop_
_entity_poly.entity_id
_entity_poly.type
_entity_poly.pdbx_seq_one_letter_code
_entity_poly.pdbx_strand_id
1 'polypeptide(L)'
;SSYIQDAIVETASHGIFGYSESDDAYFEALHAWMQGRHQYEIEKKWVVKTPGIVLALAMAVKAYTKYGDGVLLQLPVYYPFSEVIRDNGRRVISNDLVLGEDDRYHIDFVDFEDKIVRENIKLFLLCNPHNPVGRVWNEEELLHMGQICLRHGVTVVSDEIHHDFIFKGQHHVFAGLSDALADITVTCTSPSK
;
A
#
# COMPACT_ATOMS: atom_id res chain seq x y z
N SER A 1 -11.76 -5.06 20.85
CA SER A 1 -13.09 -5.66 20.70
C SER A 1 -13.16 -6.96 21.53
N SER A 2 -14.25 -7.19 22.28
CA SER A 2 -14.45 -8.43 23.04
C SER A 2 -14.46 -9.65 22.11
N TYR A 3 -15.06 -9.52 20.93
CA TYR A 3 -15.10 -10.60 19.94
C TYR A 3 -13.72 -11.13 19.56
N ILE A 4 -12.73 -10.23 19.40
CA ILE A 4 -11.36 -10.63 19.08
C ILE A 4 -10.72 -11.35 20.28
N GLN A 5 -10.94 -10.82 21.50
CA GLN A 5 -10.43 -11.44 22.72
C GLN A 5 -11.00 -12.84 22.92
N ASP A 6 -12.33 -12.98 22.75
CA ASP A 6 -13.02 -14.26 22.90
C ASP A 6 -12.50 -15.29 21.89
N ALA A 7 -12.34 -14.91 20.62
CA ALA A 7 -11.80 -15.78 19.57
C ALA A 7 -10.35 -16.23 19.86
N ILE A 8 -9.52 -15.33 20.38
CA ILE A 8 -8.13 -15.66 20.78
C ILE A 8 -8.13 -16.63 21.96
N VAL A 9 -8.97 -16.38 22.98
CA VAL A 9 -9.08 -17.25 24.16
C VAL A 9 -9.59 -18.63 23.75
N GLU A 10 -10.62 -18.71 22.93
CA GLU A 10 -11.15 -19.96 22.41
C GLU A 10 -10.07 -20.76 21.68
N THR A 11 -9.38 -20.11 20.73
CA THR A 11 -8.29 -20.74 19.99
C THR A 11 -7.16 -21.20 20.90
N ALA A 12 -6.78 -20.42 21.90
CA ALA A 12 -5.72 -20.78 22.83
C ALA A 12 -6.11 -21.91 23.79
N SER A 13 -7.42 -22.05 24.11
CA SER A 13 -7.91 -22.99 25.09
C SER A 13 -7.81 -24.47 24.68
N HIS A 14 -7.71 -24.76 23.36
CA HIS A 14 -7.52 -26.14 22.91
C HIS A 14 -6.13 -26.70 23.25
N GLY A 15 -5.13 -25.83 23.48
CA GLY A 15 -3.81 -26.20 24.02
C GLY A 15 -2.86 -26.97 23.08
N ILE A 16 -3.23 -27.15 21.82
CA ILE A 16 -2.40 -27.85 20.81
C ILE A 16 -1.96 -26.84 19.77
N PHE A 17 -0.67 -26.51 19.76
CA PHE A 17 -0.09 -25.50 18.87
C PHE A 17 0.88 -26.19 17.91
N GLY A 18 0.52 -26.20 16.64
CA GLY A 18 1.32 -26.77 15.55
C GLY A 18 1.53 -25.75 14.42
N TYR A 19 1.72 -26.25 13.23
CA TYR A 19 1.73 -25.40 12.04
C TYR A 19 0.30 -24.88 11.78
N SER A 20 0.17 -23.57 11.67
CA SER A 20 -1.11 -22.92 11.39
C SER A 20 -1.17 -22.51 9.92
N GLU A 21 -2.25 -22.89 9.26
CA GLU A 21 -2.59 -22.43 7.90
C GLU A 21 -3.89 -21.65 7.95
N SER A 22 -4.04 -20.68 7.05
CA SER A 22 -5.33 -20.02 6.89
C SER A 22 -6.22 -20.87 6.00
N ASP A 23 -7.40 -21.07 6.46
CA ASP A 23 -8.48 -21.76 5.75
C ASP A 23 -9.25 -20.83 4.79
N ASP A 24 -10.27 -21.38 4.18
CA ASP A 24 -11.14 -20.61 3.28
C ASP A 24 -11.91 -19.51 4.03
N ALA A 25 -12.25 -19.70 5.28
CA ALA A 25 -12.97 -18.72 6.08
C ALA A 25 -12.17 -17.41 6.27
N TYR A 26 -10.82 -17.50 6.36
CA TYR A 26 -9.97 -16.31 6.38
C TYR A 26 -10.08 -15.51 5.07
N PHE A 27 -10.01 -16.20 3.93
CA PHE A 27 -10.14 -15.54 2.63
C PHE A 27 -11.54 -14.96 2.42
N GLU A 28 -12.59 -15.72 2.77
CA GLU A 28 -13.99 -15.28 2.66
C GLU A 28 -14.24 -14.01 3.49
N ALA A 29 -13.72 -13.96 4.71
CA ALA A 29 -13.82 -12.77 5.56
C ALA A 29 -13.08 -11.56 4.94
N LEU A 30 -11.86 -11.76 4.44
CA LEU A 30 -11.10 -10.71 3.77
C LEU A 30 -11.80 -10.21 2.50
N HIS A 31 -12.27 -11.15 1.65
CA HIS A 31 -13.00 -10.83 0.42
C HIS A 31 -14.28 -10.04 0.74
N ALA A 32 -15.09 -10.52 1.69
CA ALA A 32 -16.33 -9.84 2.09
C ALA A 32 -16.05 -8.42 2.63
N TRP A 33 -14.96 -8.25 3.38
CA TRP A 33 -14.56 -6.92 3.87
C TRP A 33 -14.17 -5.99 2.74
N MET A 34 -13.26 -6.42 1.85
CA MET A 34 -12.77 -5.61 0.74
C MET A 34 -13.90 -5.25 -0.24
N GLN A 35 -14.77 -6.22 -0.57
CA GLN A 35 -15.91 -5.97 -1.44
C GLN A 35 -16.94 -5.06 -0.79
N GLY A 36 -17.34 -5.35 0.47
CA GLY A 36 -18.42 -4.64 1.15
C GLY A 36 -18.06 -3.21 1.57
N ARG A 37 -16.81 -2.99 1.99
CA ARG A 37 -16.34 -1.69 2.49
C ARG A 37 -15.67 -0.85 1.44
N HIS A 38 -14.93 -1.48 0.52
CA HIS A 38 -14.04 -0.79 -0.42
C HIS A 38 -14.42 -1.05 -1.88
N GLN A 39 -15.49 -1.83 -2.16
CA GLN A 39 -15.96 -2.14 -3.50
C GLN A 39 -14.86 -2.72 -4.40
N TYR A 40 -13.95 -3.47 -3.79
CA TYR A 40 -12.81 -4.08 -4.45
C TYR A 40 -12.87 -5.60 -4.32
N GLU A 41 -12.98 -6.29 -5.45
CA GLU A 41 -12.95 -7.75 -5.52
C GLU A 41 -11.52 -8.27 -5.54
N ILE A 42 -11.27 -9.32 -4.76
CA ILE A 42 -9.98 -10.00 -4.72
C ILE A 42 -10.15 -11.49 -4.98
N GLU A 43 -9.20 -12.10 -5.66
CA GLU A 43 -9.16 -13.56 -5.83
C GLU A 43 -8.23 -14.20 -4.78
N LYS A 44 -8.61 -15.37 -4.28
CA LYS A 44 -7.83 -16.11 -3.28
C LYS A 44 -6.35 -16.31 -3.70
N LYS A 45 -6.13 -16.62 -4.99
CA LYS A 45 -4.79 -16.85 -5.54
C LYS A 45 -3.88 -15.59 -5.53
N TRP A 46 -4.46 -14.39 -5.36
CA TRP A 46 -3.70 -13.12 -5.28
C TRP A 46 -3.23 -12.80 -3.86
N VAL A 47 -3.80 -13.47 -2.86
CA VAL A 47 -3.54 -13.13 -1.45
C VAL A 47 -2.27 -13.80 -0.96
N VAL A 48 -1.31 -12.97 -0.55
CA VAL A 48 -0.06 -13.41 0.07
C VAL A 48 0.00 -12.87 1.49
N LYS A 49 0.14 -13.75 2.46
CA LYS A 49 0.27 -13.36 3.88
C LYS A 49 1.73 -13.09 4.21
N THR A 50 1.95 -11.97 4.91
CA THR A 50 3.26 -11.58 5.41
C THR A 50 3.17 -11.24 6.90
N PRO A 51 4.27 -11.34 7.67
CA PRO A 51 4.28 -10.98 9.10
C PRO A 51 4.00 -9.51 9.40
N GLY A 52 3.83 -8.67 8.36
CA GLY A 52 3.47 -7.26 8.48
C GLY A 52 3.81 -6.48 7.23
N ILE A 53 3.25 -5.27 7.12
CA ILE A 53 3.37 -4.42 5.93
C ILE A 53 4.84 -4.03 5.66
N VAL A 54 5.62 -3.69 6.67
CA VAL A 54 7.04 -3.31 6.50
C VAL A 54 7.83 -4.42 5.81
N LEU A 55 7.58 -5.70 6.18
CA LEU A 55 8.21 -6.82 5.49
C LEU A 55 7.67 -6.97 4.06
N ALA A 56 6.38 -6.77 3.84
CA ALA A 56 5.80 -6.79 2.49
C ALA A 56 6.46 -5.76 1.58
N LEU A 57 6.63 -4.51 2.06
CA LEU A 57 7.34 -3.45 1.34
C LEU A 57 8.80 -3.84 1.05
N ALA A 58 9.51 -4.40 2.03
CA ALA A 58 10.90 -4.86 1.83
C ALA A 58 11.01 -5.96 0.77
N MET A 59 10.06 -6.91 0.77
CA MET A 59 10.01 -7.97 -0.24
C MET A 59 9.68 -7.42 -1.63
N ALA A 60 8.74 -6.46 -1.72
CA ALA A 60 8.42 -5.79 -2.98
C ALA A 60 9.63 -5.01 -3.54
N VAL A 61 10.36 -4.27 -2.69
CA VAL A 61 11.60 -3.59 -3.09
C VAL A 61 12.58 -4.59 -3.71
N LYS A 62 12.75 -5.78 -3.10
CA LYS A 62 13.64 -6.82 -3.65
C LYS A 62 13.12 -7.43 -4.94
N ALA A 63 11.82 -7.66 -5.05
CA ALA A 63 11.20 -8.36 -6.17
C ALA A 63 11.18 -7.50 -7.44
N TYR A 64 10.90 -6.21 -7.31
CA TYR A 64 10.68 -5.32 -8.46
C TYR A 64 11.87 -4.42 -8.80
N THR A 65 12.96 -4.45 -8.02
CA THR A 65 14.14 -3.62 -8.26
C THR A 65 15.44 -4.39 -8.08
N LYS A 66 16.52 -3.84 -8.63
CA LYS A 66 17.90 -4.32 -8.46
C LYS A 66 18.65 -3.46 -7.46
N TYR A 67 19.77 -3.97 -6.95
CA TYR A 67 20.69 -3.19 -6.11
C TYR A 67 21.11 -1.89 -6.82
N GLY A 68 21.02 -0.76 -6.12
CA GLY A 68 21.35 0.56 -6.64
C GLY A 68 20.22 1.28 -7.38
N ASP A 69 19.12 0.61 -7.72
CA ASP A 69 17.97 1.25 -8.36
C ASP A 69 17.34 2.32 -7.46
N GLY A 70 16.72 3.33 -8.09
CA GLY A 70 15.86 4.28 -7.41
C GLY A 70 14.47 3.68 -7.14
N VAL A 71 13.94 3.93 -5.94
CA VAL A 71 12.55 3.64 -5.57
C VAL A 71 11.89 4.95 -5.18
N LEU A 72 10.75 5.25 -5.82
CA LEU A 72 10.02 6.49 -5.61
C LEU A 72 9.11 6.38 -4.37
N LEU A 73 9.04 7.46 -3.61
CA LEU A 73 8.08 7.68 -2.54
C LEU A 73 7.76 9.17 -2.42
N GLN A 74 6.82 9.54 -1.55
CA GLN A 74 6.40 10.93 -1.34
C GLN A 74 6.65 11.33 0.11
N LEU A 75 7.59 12.26 0.35
CA LEU A 75 7.87 12.77 1.70
C LEU A 75 7.01 13.99 2.06
N PRO A 76 6.68 14.18 3.37
CA PRO A 76 7.00 13.27 4.49
C PRO A 76 6.10 12.02 4.48
N VAL A 77 6.67 10.86 4.79
CA VAL A 77 5.97 9.57 4.86
C VAL A 77 6.42 8.80 6.12
N TYR A 78 5.69 7.79 6.50
CA TYR A 78 6.05 6.87 7.58
C TYR A 78 7.47 6.36 7.37
N TYR A 79 8.33 6.57 8.38
CA TYR A 79 9.79 6.41 8.23
C TYR A 79 10.26 5.05 7.70
N PRO A 80 9.58 3.90 7.97
CA PRO A 80 10.02 2.62 7.44
C PRO A 80 10.00 2.52 5.92
N PHE A 81 9.23 3.36 5.22
CA PHE A 81 9.26 3.41 3.76
C PHE A 81 10.67 3.72 3.23
N SER A 82 11.32 4.72 3.82
CA SER A 82 12.70 5.06 3.46
C SER A 82 13.71 4.02 3.92
N GLU A 83 13.48 3.43 5.10
CA GLU A 83 14.37 2.41 5.67
C GLU A 83 14.38 1.14 4.83
N VAL A 84 13.22 0.59 4.47
CA VAL A 84 13.17 -0.64 3.64
C VAL A 84 13.84 -0.46 2.28
N ILE A 85 13.86 0.75 1.72
CA ILE A 85 14.57 1.05 0.48
C ILE A 85 16.08 1.01 0.72
N ARG A 86 16.57 1.77 1.72
CA ARG A 86 18.01 1.90 2.03
C ARG A 86 18.62 0.60 2.51
N ASP A 87 17.95 -0.10 3.43
CA ASP A 87 18.42 -1.36 4.04
C ASP A 87 18.52 -2.50 3.02
N ASN A 88 17.79 -2.38 1.93
CA ASN A 88 17.88 -3.32 0.82
C ASN A 88 18.80 -2.82 -0.31
N GLY A 89 19.60 -1.78 -0.08
CA GLY A 89 20.62 -1.30 -1.02
C GLY A 89 20.06 -0.56 -2.24
N ARG A 90 18.87 0.05 -2.11
CA ARG A 90 18.26 0.89 -3.14
C ARG A 90 18.35 2.36 -2.74
N ARG A 91 18.18 3.25 -3.71
CA ARG A 91 18.20 4.71 -3.49
C ARG A 91 16.76 5.21 -3.26
N VAL A 92 16.58 6.02 -2.22
CA VAL A 92 15.34 6.74 -2.01
C VAL A 92 15.26 7.91 -2.99
N ILE A 93 14.25 7.92 -3.83
CA ILE A 93 13.90 9.04 -4.70
C ILE A 93 12.61 9.63 -4.18
N SER A 94 12.62 10.90 -3.84
CA SER A 94 11.46 11.54 -3.22
C SER A 94 10.79 12.55 -4.16
N ASN A 95 9.49 12.40 -4.35
CA ASN A 95 8.61 13.46 -4.79
C ASN A 95 8.04 14.11 -3.53
N ASP A 96 8.63 15.20 -3.07
CA ASP A 96 8.24 15.85 -1.83
C ASP A 96 6.85 16.49 -1.97
N LEU A 97 5.98 16.19 -1.02
CA LEU A 97 4.66 16.80 -0.96
C LEU A 97 4.79 18.28 -0.60
N VAL A 98 4.01 19.12 -1.27
CA VAL A 98 4.02 20.56 -1.10
C VAL A 98 2.88 20.99 -0.17
N LEU A 99 3.20 21.68 0.92
CA LEU A 99 2.17 22.27 1.78
C LEU A 99 1.58 23.51 1.09
N GLY A 100 0.27 23.45 0.78
CA GLY A 100 -0.46 24.53 0.15
C GLY A 100 -0.91 25.61 1.15
N GLU A 101 -1.43 26.72 0.60
CA GLU A 101 -2.04 27.80 1.39
C GLU A 101 -3.34 27.38 2.12
N ASP A 102 -3.91 26.25 1.72
CA ASP A 102 -5.08 25.61 2.33
C ASP A 102 -4.73 24.68 3.51
N ASP A 103 -3.50 24.74 4.00
CA ASP A 103 -2.92 23.86 5.03
C ASP A 103 -3.00 22.37 4.70
N ARG A 104 -3.00 22.04 3.40
CA ARG A 104 -2.98 20.65 2.92
C ARG A 104 -1.73 20.37 2.12
N TYR A 105 -1.31 19.12 2.17
CA TYR A 105 -0.24 18.62 1.32
C TYR A 105 -0.77 18.25 -0.07
N HIS A 106 -0.08 18.68 -1.11
CA HIS A 106 -0.39 18.44 -2.51
C HIS A 106 0.75 17.71 -3.20
N ILE A 107 0.41 17.00 -4.28
CA ILE A 107 1.38 16.29 -5.12
C ILE A 107 1.85 17.25 -6.22
N ASP A 108 3.17 17.40 -6.36
CA ASP A 108 3.75 18.00 -7.56
C ASP A 108 3.89 16.90 -8.63
N PHE A 109 2.90 16.84 -9.53
CA PHE A 109 2.86 15.84 -10.59
C PHE A 109 3.93 16.04 -11.65
N VAL A 110 4.40 17.28 -11.85
CA VAL A 110 5.50 17.55 -12.79
C VAL A 110 6.80 16.97 -12.26
N ASP A 111 7.12 17.22 -11.00
CA ASP A 111 8.27 16.64 -10.32
C ASP A 111 8.16 15.10 -10.20
N PHE A 112 6.93 14.59 -9.96
CA PHE A 112 6.67 13.15 -9.88
C PHE A 112 7.07 12.43 -11.19
N GLU A 113 6.57 12.91 -12.33
CA GLU A 113 6.87 12.33 -13.64
C GLU A 113 8.33 12.55 -14.04
N ASP A 114 8.89 13.75 -13.80
CA ASP A 114 10.29 14.07 -14.10
C ASP A 114 11.26 13.13 -13.36
N LYS A 115 10.99 12.85 -12.07
CA LYS A 115 11.81 11.90 -11.29
C LYS A 115 11.69 10.46 -11.80
N ILE A 116 10.51 10.04 -12.20
CA ILE A 116 10.31 8.71 -12.80
C ILE A 116 11.20 8.56 -14.05
N VAL A 117 11.21 9.57 -14.92
CA VAL A 117 11.98 9.53 -16.16
C VAL A 117 13.48 9.62 -15.90
N ARG A 118 13.93 10.64 -15.15
CA ARG A 118 15.36 10.90 -14.91
C ARG A 118 16.06 9.79 -14.13
N GLU A 119 15.40 9.22 -13.14
CA GLU A 119 15.95 8.18 -12.27
C GLU A 119 15.63 6.78 -12.77
N ASN A 120 14.93 6.65 -13.92
CA ASN A 120 14.49 5.37 -14.49
C ASN A 120 13.77 4.49 -13.46
N ILE A 121 12.82 5.06 -12.74
CA ILE A 121 12.09 4.41 -11.65
C ILE A 121 11.29 3.21 -12.18
N LYS A 122 11.33 2.12 -11.41
CA LYS A 122 10.56 0.89 -11.68
C LYS A 122 9.58 0.55 -10.58
N LEU A 123 9.71 1.18 -9.42
CA LEU A 123 8.86 0.93 -8.25
C LEU A 123 8.51 2.26 -7.57
N PHE A 124 7.21 2.45 -7.32
CA PHE A 124 6.67 3.51 -6.48
C PHE A 124 6.02 2.90 -5.24
N LEU A 125 6.42 3.35 -4.06
CA LEU A 125 5.76 3.01 -2.79
C LEU A 125 4.77 4.11 -2.45
N LEU A 126 3.49 3.83 -2.66
CA LEU A 126 2.37 4.72 -2.36
C LEU A 126 1.88 4.48 -0.93
N CYS A 127 1.67 5.54 -0.15
CA CYS A 127 0.97 5.51 1.13
C CYS A 127 -0.44 6.08 0.95
N ASN A 128 -1.47 5.26 1.13
CA ASN A 128 -2.86 5.63 0.84
C ASN A 128 -3.86 4.98 1.81
N PRO A 129 -4.39 5.67 2.81
CA PRO A 129 -4.18 7.08 3.20
C PRO A 129 -2.75 7.39 3.64
N HIS A 130 -2.33 8.64 3.44
CA HIS A 130 -0.94 9.05 3.61
C HIS A 130 -0.60 9.45 5.05
N ASN A 131 0.25 8.67 5.68
CA ASN A 131 0.78 8.91 7.02
C ASN A 131 2.21 9.52 6.93
N PRO A 132 2.54 10.64 7.60
CA PRO A 132 1.82 11.28 8.71
C PRO A 132 0.93 12.46 8.31
N VAL A 133 0.85 12.84 7.04
CA VAL A 133 0.20 14.09 6.61
C VAL A 133 -1.34 14.04 6.67
N GLY A 134 -1.91 12.84 6.87
CA GLY A 134 -3.36 12.67 7.03
C GLY A 134 -4.16 12.86 5.74
N ARG A 135 -3.51 12.79 4.57
CA ARG A 135 -4.21 12.89 3.28
C ARG A 135 -4.88 11.57 2.93
N VAL A 136 -6.15 11.67 2.55
CA VAL A 136 -6.85 10.66 1.76
C VAL A 136 -6.84 11.16 0.32
N TRP A 137 -6.09 10.51 -0.55
CA TRP A 137 -6.00 10.89 -1.95
C TRP A 137 -7.35 10.69 -2.63
N ASN A 138 -7.81 11.67 -3.39
CA ASN A 138 -9.04 11.54 -4.16
C ASN A 138 -8.79 10.71 -5.44
N GLU A 139 -9.87 10.32 -6.08
CA GLU A 139 -9.82 9.48 -7.29
C GLU A 139 -9.01 10.12 -8.42
N GLU A 140 -9.14 11.43 -8.62
CA GLU A 140 -8.41 12.15 -9.68
C GLU A 140 -6.90 12.16 -9.41
N GLU A 141 -6.48 12.39 -8.15
CA GLU A 141 -5.07 12.34 -7.75
C GLU A 141 -4.48 10.94 -7.96
N LEU A 142 -5.21 9.89 -7.55
CA LEU A 142 -4.78 8.51 -7.72
C LEU A 142 -4.72 8.10 -9.19
N LEU A 143 -5.73 8.45 -9.99
CA LEU A 143 -5.74 8.18 -11.43
C LEU A 143 -4.60 8.90 -12.15
N HIS A 144 -4.27 10.13 -11.76
CA HIS A 144 -3.17 10.87 -12.36
C HIS A 144 -1.81 10.20 -12.07
N MET A 145 -1.54 9.83 -10.80
CA MET A 145 -0.35 9.04 -10.46
C MET A 145 -0.32 7.71 -11.24
N GLY A 146 -1.46 7.02 -11.29
CA GLY A 146 -1.60 5.76 -11.99
C GLY A 146 -1.31 5.86 -13.48
N GLN A 147 -1.82 6.88 -14.15
CA GLN A 147 -1.56 7.12 -15.58
C GLN A 147 -0.08 7.39 -15.86
N ILE A 148 0.59 8.13 -14.98
CA ILE A 148 2.04 8.33 -15.09
C ILE A 148 2.77 7.00 -14.92
N CYS A 149 2.43 6.22 -13.89
CA CYS A 149 3.04 4.93 -13.66
C CYS A 149 2.85 3.96 -14.85
N LEU A 150 1.65 3.90 -15.42
CA LEU A 150 1.34 3.09 -16.61
C LEU A 150 2.19 3.49 -17.81
N ARG A 151 2.28 4.81 -18.12
CA ARG A 151 3.09 5.30 -19.25
C ARG A 151 4.56 4.91 -19.18
N HIS A 152 5.11 4.84 -17.98
CA HIS A 152 6.54 4.61 -17.75
C HIS A 152 6.88 3.20 -17.26
N GLY A 153 5.88 2.30 -17.17
CA GLY A 153 6.08 0.92 -16.74
C GLY A 153 6.56 0.80 -15.29
N VAL A 154 6.00 1.62 -14.40
CA VAL A 154 6.31 1.64 -12.97
C VAL A 154 5.31 0.77 -12.22
N THR A 155 5.81 -0.20 -11.45
CA THR A 155 4.99 -0.97 -10.51
C THR A 155 4.66 -0.12 -9.29
N VAL A 156 3.42 -0.20 -8.80
CA VAL A 156 2.97 0.49 -7.59
C VAL A 156 2.78 -0.50 -6.45
N VAL A 157 3.35 -0.21 -5.29
CA VAL A 157 3.00 -0.91 -4.05
C VAL A 157 2.24 0.08 -3.17
N SER A 158 0.94 -0.13 -3.05
CA SER A 158 0.04 0.73 -2.30
C SER A 158 -0.14 0.18 -0.88
N ASP A 159 0.44 0.88 0.10
CA ASP A 159 0.18 0.61 1.51
C ASP A 159 -1.13 1.27 1.92
N GLU A 160 -2.16 0.45 2.05
CA GLU A 160 -3.52 0.86 2.36
C GLU A 160 -3.95 0.43 3.78
N ILE A 161 -2.99 0.24 4.69
CA ILE A 161 -3.26 -0.23 6.06
C ILE A 161 -4.23 0.67 6.85
N HIS A 162 -4.37 1.93 6.46
CA HIS A 162 -5.26 2.91 7.11
C HIS A 162 -6.60 3.10 6.40
N HIS A 163 -6.95 2.29 5.42
CA HIS A 163 -8.13 2.46 4.56
C HIS A 163 -9.47 2.50 5.31
N ASP A 164 -9.55 1.88 6.48
CA ASP A 164 -10.75 1.89 7.32
C ASP A 164 -10.89 3.14 8.21
N PHE A 165 -9.84 3.97 8.32
CA PHE A 165 -9.80 5.15 9.19
C PHE A 165 -10.01 6.45 8.40
N ILE A 166 -11.13 6.57 7.72
CA ILE A 166 -11.47 7.74 6.91
C ILE A 166 -12.47 8.59 7.68
N PHE A 167 -12.03 9.76 8.15
CA PHE A 167 -12.88 10.69 8.89
C PHE A 167 -13.61 11.69 7.99
N LYS A 168 -13.08 11.93 6.78
CA LYS A 168 -13.67 12.81 5.78
C LYS A 168 -13.29 12.36 4.37
N GLY A 169 -14.28 12.26 3.47
CA GLY A 169 -14.08 11.77 2.11
C GLY A 169 -14.32 10.26 2.02
N GLN A 170 -13.73 9.65 1.00
CA GLN A 170 -13.82 8.22 0.71
C GLN A 170 -12.43 7.70 0.35
N HIS A 171 -12.11 6.50 0.82
CA HIS A 171 -10.93 5.77 0.36
C HIS A 171 -11.23 5.09 -0.98
N HIS A 172 -10.28 5.18 -1.88
CA HIS A 172 -10.28 4.44 -3.13
C HIS A 172 -9.10 3.48 -3.13
N VAL A 173 -9.37 2.18 -3.28
CA VAL A 173 -8.32 1.17 -3.47
C VAL A 173 -7.65 1.44 -4.80
N PHE A 174 -6.34 1.70 -4.80
CA PHE A 174 -5.62 2.13 -6.00
C PHE A 174 -5.76 1.11 -7.15
N ALA A 175 -5.63 -0.18 -6.84
CA ALA A 175 -5.81 -1.26 -7.80
C ALA A 175 -7.25 -1.37 -8.33
N GLY A 176 -8.24 -0.89 -7.57
CA GLY A 176 -9.65 -0.93 -7.94
C GLY A 176 -10.10 0.14 -8.94
N LEU A 177 -9.24 1.11 -9.25
CA LEU A 177 -9.61 2.22 -10.14
C LEU A 177 -9.72 1.82 -11.62
N SER A 178 -8.99 0.80 -12.04
CA SER A 178 -9.12 0.19 -13.37
C SER A 178 -8.34 -1.12 -13.48
N ASP A 179 -8.69 -1.98 -14.44
CA ASP A 179 -7.97 -3.23 -14.72
C ASP A 179 -6.49 -2.97 -15.02
N ALA A 180 -6.18 -1.92 -15.77
CA ALA A 180 -4.80 -1.57 -16.09
C ALA A 180 -3.99 -1.18 -14.85
N LEU A 181 -4.61 -0.52 -13.86
CA LEU A 181 -3.96 -0.20 -12.59
C LEU A 181 -3.84 -1.44 -11.70
N ALA A 182 -4.81 -2.34 -11.72
CA ALA A 182 -4.73 -3.63 -11.03
C ALA A 182 -3.49 -4.42 -11.48
N ASP A 183 -3.22 -4.46 -12.79
CA ASP A 183 -2.10 -5.21 -13.38
C ASP A 183 -0.70 -4.72 -12.93
N ILE A 184 -0.58 -3.46 -12.52
CA ILE A 184 0.69 -2.88 -12.07
C ILE A 184 0.78 -2.70 -10.56
N THR A 185 -0.23 -3.14 -9.79
CA THR A 185 -0.34 -2.80 -8.37
C THR A 185 -0.26 -4.01 -7.46
N VAL A 186 0.48 -3.84 -6.37
CA VAL A 186 0.41 -4.70 -5.18
C VAL A 186 -0.22 -3.89 -4.05
N THR A 187 -1.41 -4.28 -3.60
CA THR A 187 -2.08 -3.66 -2.45
C THR A 187 -1.67 -4.34 -1.15
N CYS A 188 -1.22 -3.56 -0.18
CA CYS A 188 -0.88 -4.03 1.15
C CYS A 188 -1.92 -3.54 2.17
N THR A 189 -2.48 -4.45 2.95
CA THR A 189 -3.43 -4.14 4.02
C THR A 189 -3.24 -5.07 5.21
N SER A 190 -3.84 -4.73 6.35
CA SER A 190 -3.79 -5.55 7.56
C SER A 190 -5.00 -5.27 8.46
N PRO A 191 -5.57 -6.28 9.12
CA PRO A 191 -6.64 -6.11 10.11
C PRO A 191 -6.13 -5.61 11.47
N SER A 192 -4.85 -5.30 11.61
CA SER A 192 -4.20 -4.98 12.89
C SER A 192 -4.37 -3.53 13.36
N LYS A 193 -5.02 -2.65 12.57
CA LYS A 193 -5.28 -1.24 12.93
C LYS A 193 -6.67 -1.02 13.48
#